data_e78dfd8087ab94e9819eee9c0590813b
#
_entry.id   e78dfd8087ab94e9819eee9c0590813b
#
_cell.length_a   1.000
_cell.length_b   1.000
_cell.length_c   1.000
_cell.angle_alpha   90.00
_cell.angle_beta   90.00
_cell.angle_gamma   90.00
#
_symmetry.space_group_name_H-M   'P 1'
#
loop_
_entity.id
_entity.type
_entity.pdbx_description
1 polymer ?
#
loop_
_entity_poly.entity_id
_entity_poly.type
_entity_poly.pdbx_seq_one_letter_code
_entity_poly.pdbx_strand_id
1 'polypeptide(L)'
;MNRSFLFYLFIFIFLSNSQLSFAEISIKDLLISNSSGEIKVFTVEIADNDITRSIGFMGREKIPQDTGILFVWEDEAYRNFWMKNTPTSFDVIFFDSNGKFLNVIEHTEPFSLDDIQSLKPSQYVLELIAGTSKIYNLYKGSQILNLNN
;
A
#
# COMPACT_ATOMS: atom_id res chain seq x y z
N MET A 1 -71.91 3.61 -27.72
CA MET A 1 -71.41 4.12 -26.40
C MET A 1 -70.21 3.31 -26.08
N ASN A 2 -69.00 3.74 -26.57
CA ASN A 2 -67.75 3.00 -26.47
C ASN A 2 -66.89 3.70 -25.42
N ARG A 3 -66.64 3.01 -24.32
CA ARG A 3 -65.67 3.46 -23.25
C ARG A 3 -64.36 2.76 -23.50
N SER A 4 -63.42 3.49 -24.11
CA SER A 4 -62.05 3.04 -24.27
C SER A 4 -61.30 3.17 -22.91
N PHE A 5 -60.85 2.06 -22.36
CA PHE A 5 -60.01 1.98 -21.20
C PHE A 5 -58.57 2.22 -21.66
N LEU A 6 -58.01 3.37 -21.37
CA LEU A 6 -56.58 3.64 -21.53
C LEU A 6 -55.80 3.03 -20.34
N PHE A 7 -55.08 1.96 -20.61
CA PHE A 7 -54.09 1.41 -19.66
C PHE A 7 -52.80 2.24 -19.75
N TYR A 8 -52.52 3.06 -18.75
CA TYR A 8 -51.23 3.67 -18.61
C TYR A 8 -50.27 2.65 -17.96
N LEU A 9 -49.37 2.11 -18.78
CA LEU A 9 -48.25 1.29 -18.32
C LEU A 9 -47.19 2.22 -17.76
N PHE A 10 -47.12 2.34 -16.42
CA PHE A 10 -46.02 3.02 -15.74
C PHE A 10 -44.80 2.10 -15.78
N ILE A 11 -43.88 2.35 -16.72
CA ILE A 11 -42.53 1.74 -16.69
C ILE A 11 -41.70 2.48 -15.64
N PHE A 12 -41.57 1.88 -14.45
CA PHE A 12 -40.62 2.30 -13.46
C PHE A 12 -39.21 1.85 -13.93
N ILE A 13 -38.48 2.76 -14.57
CA ILE A 13 -37.06 2.54 -14.86
C ILE A 13 -36.32 2.69 -13.54
N PHE A 14 -35.99 1.56 -12.92
CA PHE A 14 -35.03 1.51 -11.82
C PHE A 14 -33.64 1.79 -12.41
N LEU A 15 -33.24 3.06 -12.43
CA LEU A 15 -31.81 3.44 -12.60
C LEU A 15 -31.06 2.99 -11.36
N SER A 16 -30.55 1.76 -11.38
CA SER A 16 -29.55 1.32 -10.42
C SER A 16 -28.31 2.17 -10.65
N ASN A 17 -28.16 3.24 -9.86
CA ASN A 17 -26.89 3.94 -9.72
C ASN A 17 -25.89 2.96 -9.09
N SER A 18 -25.20 2.17 -9.91
CA SER A 18 -23.97 1.51 -9.48
C SER A 18 -22.94 2.61 -9.26
N GLN A 19 -22.85 3.08 -8.03
CA GLN A 19 -21.73 3.91 -7.58
C GLN A 19 -20.48 3.03 -7.70
N LEU A 20 -19.66 3.30 -8.71
CA LEU A 20 -18.30 2.82 -8.73
C LEU A 20 -17.58 3.47 -7.53
N SER A 21 -17.53 2.75 -6.41
CA SER A 21 -16.71 3.13 -5.28
C SER A 21 -15.26 2.94 -5.71
N PHE A 22 -14.62 4.02 -6.11
CA PHE A 22 -13.17 4.05 -6.17
C PHE A 22 -12.68 3.91 -4.73
N ALA A 23 -11.84 2.91 -4.46
CA ALA A 23 -11.18 2.79 -3.17
C ALA A 23 -10.37 4.07 -2.96
N GLU A 24 -10.80 4.91 -2.02
CA GLU A 24 -10.10 6.14 -1.66
C GLU A 24 -8.77 5.74 -1.01
N ILE A 25 -7.66 6.17 -1.61
CA ILE A 25 -6.32 5.92 -1.07
C ILE A 25 -6.14 6.83 0.15
N SER A 26 -6.03 6.26 1.33
CA SER A 26 -5.71 6.99 2.54
C SER A 26 -4.22 7.36 2.54
N ILE A 27 -3.92 8.64 2.80
CA ILE A 27 -2.55 9.15 2.93
C ILE A 27 -2.33 9.53 4.40
N LYS A 28 -1.20 9.11 4.97
CA LYS A 28 -0.83 9.39 6.36
C LYS A 28 0.66 9.72 6.49
N ASP A 29 0.99 10.45 7.54
CA ASP A 29 2.38 10.59 7.98
C ASP A 29 2.76 9.40 8.84
N LEU A 30 3.77 8.66 8.41
CA LEU A 30 4.34 7.50 9.08
C LEU A 30 5.59 7.93 9.85
N LEU A 31 5.58 7.74 11.17
CA LEU A 31 6.70 8.05 12.04
C LEU A 31 7.51 6.78 12.28
N ILE A 32 8.80 6.82 11.96
CA ILE A 32 9.73 5.71 12.18
C ILE A 32 10.88 6.20 13.06
N SER A 33 11.09 5.53 14.19
CA SER A 33 12.37 5.60 14.90
C SER A 33 13.37 4.77 14.11
N ASN A 34 14.44 5.39 13.63
CA ASN A 34 15.49 4.68 12.89
C ASN A 34 16.41 3.88 13.84
N SER A 35 17.38 3.14 13.30
CA SER A 35 18.29 2.31 14.11
C SER A 35 19.20 3.11 15.05
N SER A 36 19.31 4.43 14.86
CA SER A 36 20.02 5.36 15.76
C SER A 36 19.11 6.02 16.80
N GLY A 37 17.79 5.74 16.79
CA GLY A 37 16.80 6.35 17.67
C GLY A 37 16.27 7.71 17.21
N GLU A 38 16.65 8.19 16.02
CA GLU A 38 16.10 9.41 15.44
C GLU A 38 14.73 9.14 14.80
N ILE A 39 13.79 10.07 14.94
CA ILE A 39 12.47 9.97 14.32
C ILE A 39 12.53 10.57 12.91
N LYS A 40 12.07 9.79 11.93
CA LYS A 40 11.86 10.20 10.54
C LYS A 40 10.37 10.14 10.21
N VAL A 41 9.93 11.06 9.36
CA VAL A 41 8.53 11.14 8.91
C VAL A 41 8.49 10.91 7.42
N PHE A 42 7.61 9.99 7.00
CA PHE A 42 7.34 9.69 5.59
C PHE A 42 5.86 9.89 5.33
N THR A 43 5.51 10.56 4.24
CA THR A 43 4.11 10.62 3.79
C THR A 43 3.82 9.37 2.98
N VAL A 44 2.92 8.50 3.47
CA VAL A 44 2.65 7.21 2.85
C VAL A 44 1.19 7.04 2.43
N GLU A 45 0.99 6.39 1.29
CA GLU A 45 -0.29 5.81 0.91
C GLU A 45 -0.50 4.53 1.71
N ILE A 46 -1.71 4.28 2.19
CA ILE A 46 -2.06 3.06 2.92
C ILE A 46 -2.68 2.06 1.96
N ALA A 47 -2.06 0.89 1.83
CA ALA A 47 -2.56 -0.24 1.06
C ALA A 47 -3.04 -1.33 2.03
N ASP A 48 -4.32 -1.27 2.42
CA ASP A 48 -4.93 -2.12 3.45
C ASP A 48 -5.97 -3.12 2.93
N ASN A 49 -6.23 -3.13 1.63
CA ASN A 49 -7.13 -4.07 0.99
C ASN A 49 -6.47 -4.73 -0.24
N ASP A 50 -7.06 -5.81 -0.73
CA ASP A 50 -6.46 -6.63 -1.80
C ASP A 50 -6.21 -5.85 -3.09
N ILE A 51 -7.08 -4.89 -3.41
CA ILE A 51 -6.94 -4.08 -4.63
C ILE A 51 -5.75 -3.14 -4.48
N THR A 52 -5.68 -2.35 -3.41
CA THR A 52 -4.60 -1.39 -3.19
C THR A 52 -3.26 -2.09 -3.01
N ARG A 53 -3.22 -3.23 -2.29
CA ARG A 53 -2.01 -4.05 -2.15
C ARG A 53 -1.54 -4.63 -3.49
N SER A 54 -2.46 -5.04 -4.38
CA SER A 54 -2.07 -5.60 -5.68
C SER A 54 -1.55 -4.57 -6.67
N ILE A 55 -1.95 -3.32 -6.54
CA ILE A 55 -1.54 -2.23 -7.44
C ILE A 55 -0.18 -1.65 -7.01
N GLY A 56 0.00 -1.32 -5.72
CA GLY A 56 1.22 -0.70 -5.23
C GLY A 56 1.69 0.47 -6.11
N PHE A 57 2.97 0.47 -6.47
CA PHE A 57 3.58 1.48 -7.35
C PHE A 57 3.56 1.11 -8.85
N MET A 58 2.78 0.11 -9.29
CA MET A 58 2.71 -0.25 -10.70
C MET A 58 2.43 0.96 -11.60
N GLY A 59 3.23 1.10 -12.67
CA GLY A 59 3.09 2.17 -13.66
C GLY A 59 3.53 3.56 -13.21
N ARG A 60 4.06 3.73 -11.98
CA ARG A 60 4.49 5.03 -11.48
C ARG A 60 6.00 5.24 -11.67
N GLU A 61 6.37 6.24 -12.48
CA GLU A 61 7.76 6.57 -12.78
C GLU A 61 8.34 7.67 -11.88
N LYS A 62 7.48 8.59 -11.42
CA LYS A 62 7.90 9.77 -10.64
C LYS A 62 7.29 9.69 -9.24
N ILE A 63 8.12 9.36 -8.28
CA ILE A 63 7.74 9.24 -6.88
C ILE A 63 8.59 10.24 -6.08
N PRO A 64 7.95 11.17 -5.33
CA PRO A 64 8.70 12.12 -4.52
C PRO A 64 9.55 11.42 -3.46
N GLN A 65 10.70 12.00 -3.12
CA GLN A 65 11.50 11.58 -1.97
C GLN A 65 10.64 11.66 -0.71
N ASP A 66 10.89 10.87 0.28
CA ASP A 66 10.17 10.83 1.56
C ASP A 66 8.67 10.47 1.44
N THR A 67 8.25 9.95 0.28
CA THR A 67 6.94 9.33 0.10
C THR A 67 7.07 7.83 -0.13
N GLY A 68 6.00 7.08 0.21
CA GLY A 68 6.00 5.63 0.07
C GLY A 68 4.61 5.03 0.07
N ILE A 69 4.57 3.70 0.10
CA ILE A 69 3.34 2.93 0.36
C ILE A 69 3.59 2.07 1.59
N LEU A 70 2.69 2.15 2.55
CA LEU A 70 2.61 1.21 3.67
C LEU A 70 1.52 0.17 3.38
N PHE A 71 1.94 -1.06 3.13
CA PHE A 71 1.06 -2.22 3.01
C PHE A 71 0.73 -2.74 4.41
N VAL A 72 -0.55 -2.93 4.67
CA VAL A 72 -1.08 -3.32 5.98
C VAL A 72 -1.94 -4.58 5.84
N TRP A 73 -1.73 -5.55 6.72
CA TRP A 73 -2.58 -6.73 6.87
C TRP A 73 -3.10 -6.84 8.29
N GLU A 74 -4.16 -7.63 8.49
CA GLU A 74 -4.73 -7.89 9.80
C GLU A 74 -3.92 -8.90 10.62
N ASP A 75 -3.09 -9.73 9.94
CA ASP A 75 -2.31 -10.81 10.50
C ASP A 75 -0.83 -10.74 10.14
N GLU A 76 0.00 -11.44 10.88
CA GLU A 76 1.38 -11.72 10.52
C GLU A 76 1.46 -12.98 9.65
N ALA A 77 2.07 -12.85 8.46
CA ALA A 77 2.40 -13.98 7.59
C ALA A 77 3.69 -13.70 6.82
N TYR A 78 4.29 -14.73 6.24
CA TYR A 78 5.35 -14.52 5.26
C TYR A 78 4.78 -13.76 4.07
N ARG A 79 5.38 -12.60 3.77
CA ARG A 79 4.94 -11.72 2.67
C ARG A 79 5.88 -11.88 1.50
N ASN A 80 5.29 -11.88 0.31
CA ASN A 80 6.02 -11.97 -0.95
C ASN A 80 5.59 -10.85 -1.88
N PHE A 81 6.56 -10.14 -2.45
CA PHE A 81 6.40 -9.05 -3.39
C PHE A 81 7.13 -9.35 -4.68
N TRP A 82 6.86 -8.57 -5.70
CA TRP A 82 7.52 -8.58 -7.00
C TRP A 82 7.52 -7.17 -7.57
N MET A 83 8.33 -6.93 -8.61
CA MET A 83 8.40 -5.65 -9.31
C MET A 83 7.62 -5.65 -10.64
N LYS A 84 6.58 -6.51 -10.76
CA LYS A 84 5.76 -6.58 -11.97
C LYS A 84 5.17 -5.22 -12.31
N ASN A 85 5.34 -4.78 -13.56
CA ASN A 85 4.85 -3.50 -14.06
C ASN A 85 5.32 -2.28 -13.24
N THR A 86 6.41 -2.39 -12.50
CA THR A 86 6.95 -1.36 -11.62
C THR A 86 8.28 -0.85 -12.18
N PRO A 87 8.28 0.35 -12.82
CA PRO A 87 9.44 0.87 -13.53
C PRO A 87 10.50 1.49 -12.63
N THR A 88 10.17 1.75 -11.36
CA THR A 88 11.02 2.42 -10.38
C THR A 88 11.56 1.41 -9.37
N SER A 89 12.84 1.53 -8.99
CA SER A 89 13.48 0.73 -7.95
C SER A 89 13.10 1.20 -6.55
N PHE A 90 12.84 0.28 -5.64
CA PHE A 90 12.46 0.55 -4.25
C PHE A 90 13.34 -0.17 -3.24
N ASP A 91 13.35 0.35 -2.01
CA ASP A 91 13.70 -0.40 -0.82
C ASP A 91 12.40 -0.95 -0.22
N VAL A 92 12.31 -2.27 -0.05
CA VAL A 92 11.13 -2.95 0.52
C VAL A 92 11.48 -3.40 1.93
N ILE A 93 10.85 -2.78 2.93
CA ILE A 93 11.16 -2.95 4.35
C ILE A 93 10.02 -3.67 5.04
N PHE A 94 10.33 -4.77 5.71
CA PHE A 94 9.38 -5.62 6.41
C PHE A 94 9.39 -5.35 7.91
N PHE A 95 8.20 -5.27 8.53
CA PHE A 95 8.01 -5.05 9.97
C PHE A 95 7.03 -6.06 10.55
N ASP A 96 7.23 -6.41 11.83
CA ASP A 96 6.31 -7.26 12.59
C ASP A 96 5.03 -6.53 13.05
N SER A 97 4.15 -7.20 13.79
CA SER A 97 2.89 -6.64 14.31
C SER A 97 3.08 -5.49 15.30
N ASN A 98 4.26 -5.37 15.90
CA ASN A 98 4.65 -4.26 16.77
C ASN A 98 5.36 -3.14 16.02
N GLY A 99 5.43 -3.22 14.69
CA GLY A 99 6.16 -2.26 13.85
C GLY A 99 7.67 -2.37 13.96
N LYS A 100 8.23 -3.46 14.52
CA LYS A 100 9.68 -3.64 14.61
C LYS A 100 10.24 -4.18 13.31
N PHE A 101 11.38 -3.64 12.91
CA PHE A 101 12.11 -4.04 11.70
C PHE A 101 12.43 -5.54 11.70
N LEU A 102 12.16 -6.20 10.57
CA LEU A 102 12.51 -7.60 10.32
C LEU A 102 13.67 -7.72 9.34
N ASN A 103 13.49 -7.22 8.12
CA ASN A 103 14.51 -7.16 7.06
C ASN A 103 14.17 -6.09 6.03
N VAL A 104 15.13 -5.78 5.18
CA VAL A 104 14.97 -4.91 4.01
C VAL A 104 15.59 -5.59 2.80
N ILE A 105 14.95 -5.44 1.64
CA ILE A 105 15.51 -5.72 0.34
C ILE A 105 15.71 -4.37 -0.34
N GLU A 106 16.96 -3.96 -0.49
CA GLU A 106 17.33 -2.66 -1.06
C GLU A 106 17.49 -2.75 -2.57
N HIS A 107 17.21 -1.64 -3.26
CA HIS A 107 17.48 -1.49 -4.70
C HIS A 107 16.85 -2.60 -5.56
N THR A 108 15.55 -2.86 -5.35
CA THR A 108 14.83 -3.87 -6.13
C THR A 108 14.98 -3.61 -7.64
N GLU A 109 15.12 -4.69 -8.42
CA GLU A 109 15.25 -4.59 -9.87
C GLU A 109 13.91 -4.24 -10.52
N PRO A 110 13.79 -3.10 -11.24
CA PRO A 110 12.55 -2.74 -11.95
C PRO A 110 12.09 -3.86 -12.90
N PHE A 111 10.77 -4.08 -12.94
CA PHE A 111 10.11 -5.10 -13.76
C PHE A 111 10.45 -6.55 -13.42
N SER A 112 11.30 -6.84 -12.43
CA SER A 112 11.61 -8.21 -12.01
C SER A 112 10.36 -8.95 -11.52
N LEU A 113 10.30 -10.24 -11.83
CA LEU A 113 9.30 -11.18 -11.31
C LEU A 113 9.86 -12.06 -10.20
N ASP A 114 11.12 -11.82 -9.79
CA ASP A 114 11.73 -12.54 -8.70
C ASP A 114 11.06 -12.19 -7.37
N ASP A 115 11.05 -13.17 -6.48
CA ASP A 115 10.43 -13.05 -5.17
C ASP A 115 11.21 -12.12 -4.24
N ILE A 116 10.53 -11.14 -3.67
CA ILE A 116 11.00 -10.24 -2.62
C ILE A 116 10.30 -10.65 -1.33
N GLN A 117 11.01 -11.38 -0.45
CA GLN A 117 10.37 -12.07 0.68
C GLN A 117 10.73 -11.49 2.03
N SER A 118 9.76 -11.53 2.96
CA SER A 118 10.03 -11.34 4.37
C SER A 118 10.78 -12.56 4.94
N LEU A 119 11.78 -12.32 5.80
CA LEU A 119 12.53 -13.40 6.47
C LEU A 119 11.77 -14.00 7.66
N LYS A 120 10.73 -13.32 8.12
CA LYS A 120 9.83 -13.74 9.21
C LYS A 120 8.41 -13.31 8.88
N PRO A 121 7.37 -13.84 9.57
CA PRO A 121 6.02 -13.30 9.47
C PRO A 121 6.00 -11.79 9.69
N SER A 122 5.37 -11.06 8.76
CA SER A 122 5.32 -9.61 8.70
C SER A 122 3.87 -9.15 8.60
N GLN A 123 3.51 -8.09 9.31
CA GLN A 123 2.20 -7.45 9.24
C GLN A 123 2.24 -6.16 8.41
N TYR A 124 3.37 -5.47 8.40
CA TYR A 124 3.55 -4.21 7.66
C TYR A 124 4.73 -4.32 6.71
N VAL A 125 4.55 -3.77 5.50
CA VAL A 125 5.63 -3.66 4.52
C VAL A 125 5.65 -2.23 4.00
N LEU A 126 6.81 -1.59 4.02
CA LEU A 126 6.99 -0.22 3.57
C LEU A 126 7.86 -0.21 2.31
N GLU A 127 7.33 0.33 1.22
CA GLU A 127 8.08 0.62 0.00
C GLU A 127 8.47 2.09 -0.02
N LEU A 128 9.77 2.36 -0.13
CA LEU A 128 10.36 3.69 -0.31
C LEU A 128 11.28 3.69 -1.53
N ILE A 129 11.52 4.84 -2.13
CA ILE A 129 12.49 4.98 -3.25
C ILE A 129 13.83 4.34 -2.85
N ALA A 130 14.44 3.61 -3.77
CA ALA A 130 15.72 2.91 -3.56
C ALA A 130 16.81 3.83 -2.98
N GLY A 131 17.52 3.33 -1.97
CA GLY A 131 18.55 4.06 -1.23
C GLY A 131 18.02 4.83 -0.01
N THR A 132 16.71 4.95 0.17
CA THR A 132 16.10 5.66 1.31
C THR A 132 16.43 4.98 2.64
N SER A 133 16.47 3.65 2.67
CA SER A 133 16.85 2.89 3.87
C SER A 133 18.24 3.25 4.36
N LYS A 134 19.19 3.41 3.43
CA LYS A 134 20.56 3.82 3.74
C LYS A 134 20.65 5.27 4.20
N ILE A 135 19.95 6.19 3.51
CA ILE A 135 19.96 7.63 3.83
C ILE A 135 19.44 7.88 5.25
N TYR A 136 18.37 7.19 5.63
CA TYR A 136 17.69 7.41 6.92
C TYR A 136 18.01 6.35 7.97
N ASN A 137 18.94 5.44 7.69
CA ASN A 137 19.40 4.39 8.62
C ASN A 137 18.24 3.48 9.09
N LEU A 138 17.41 3.00 8.14
CA LEU A 138 16.24 2.16 8.40
C LEU A 138 16.62 0.67 8.40
N TYR A 139 17.27 0.23 9.49
CA TYR A 139 17.78 -1.13 9.66
C TYR A 139 17.35 -1.74 10.99
N LYS A 140 18.01 -2.82 11.40
CA LYS A 140 17.75 -3.48 12.69
C LYS A 140 17.77 -2.49 13.85
N GLY A 141 16.68 -2.44 14.58
CA GLY A 141 16.42 -1.47 15.64
C GLY A 141 15.42 -0.38 15.26
N SER A 142 15.11 -0.23 13.96
CA SER A 142 14.04 0.68 13.52
C SER A 142 12.66 0.17 13.91
N GLN A 143 11.74 1.10 14.16
CA GLN A 143 10.37 0.79 14.55
C GLN A 143 9.38 1.86 14.07
N ILE A 144 8.25 1.42 13.54
CA ILE A 144 7.09 2.29 13.28
C ILE A 144 6.45 2.68 14.61
N LEU A 145 6.18 3.98 14.83
CA LEU A 145 5.73 4.50 16.12
C LEU A 145 4.22 4.76 16.19
N ASN A 146 3.52 4.93 15.07
CA ASN A 146 2.14 5.39 15.02
C ASN A 146 1.20 4.45 14.24
N LEU A 147 1.28 3.15 14.50
CA LEU A 147 0.45 2.13 13.83
C LEU A 147 -1.06 2.25 14.10
N ASN A 148 -1.45 2.81 15.24
CA ASN A 148 -2.82 2.82 15.74
C ASN A 148 -3.55 4.17 15.59
N ASN A 149 -3.06 5.07 14.73
CA ASN A 149 -3.66 6.39 14.52
C ASN A 149 -4.27 6.52 13.12
#